data_da19edb9ff9e281b79ea53af467fae76
#
_entry.id   da19edb9ff9e281b79ea53af467fae76
#
_cell.length_a   1.000
_cell.length_b   1.000
_cell.length_c   1.000
_cell.angle_alpha   90.00
_cell.angle_beta   90.00
_cell.angle_gamma   90.00
#
_symmetry.space_group_name_H-M   'P 1'
#
loop_
_entity.id
_entity.type
_entity.pdbx_description
1 polymer ?
#
loop_
_entity_poly.entity_id
_entity_poly.type
_entity_poly.pdbx_seq_one_letter_code
_entity_poly.pdbx_strand_id
1 'polypeptide(L)'
;MVFPKTSVSCKLCPSRHISIFQELEPNSVEKLDRSKTVHFYKKGQIIFLEGHPAYGLYCISQGKVKIYCTTPDGKRHILRIADKGDPVGHLAVFSDQSYAATAEALEDTTICFIDRNLIFPALSNERDISWEIVRKLSRDLIFAH
;
A
#
# COMPACT_ATOMS: atom_id res chain seq x y z
N MET A 1 -19.93 -8.38 13.52
CA MET A 1 -19.89 -8.52 12.07
C MET A 1 -18.71 -9.40 11.68
N VAL A 2 -18.97 -10.46 10.98
CA VAL A 2 -17.91 -11.38 10.54
C VAL A 2 -17.44 -10.90 9.17
N PHE A 3 -16.14 -10.61 9.04
CA PHE A 3 -15.56 -10.30 7.74
C PHE A 3 -15.56 -11.57 6.88
N PRO A 4 -15.84 -11.45 5.59
CA PRO A 4 -15.78 -12.62 4.72
C PRO A 4 -14.36 -13.21 4.76
N LYS A 5 -14.28 -14.52 4.91
CA LYS A 5 -13.00 -15.26 4.93
C LYS A 5 -12.44 -15.44 3.53
N THR A 6 -12.65 -14.49 2.65
CA THR A 6 -12.15 -14.59 1.29
C THR A 6 -10.70 -14.15 1.26
N SER A 7 -9.81 -15.07 0.95
CA SER A 7 -8.44 -14.73 0.60
C SER A 7 -8.47 -13.99 -0.73
N VAL A 8 -7.83 -12.82 -0.77
CA VAL A 8 -7.66 -12.09 -2.01
C VAL A 8 -6.46 -12.69 -2.74
N SER A 9 -6.69 -13.27 -3.92
CA SER A 9 -5.62 -13.79 -4.75
C SER A 9 -5.02 -12.67 -5.59
N CYS A 10 -3.70 -12.53 -5.57
CA CYS A 10 -3.01 -11.54 -6.40
C CYS A 10 -3.20 -11.82 -7.89
N LYS A 11 -3.35 -13.09 -8.28
CA LYS A 11 -3.62 -13.46 -9.68
C LYS A 11 -4.97 -12.98 -10.17
N LEU A 12 -5.98 -13.03 -9.28
CA LEU A 12 -7.37 -12.71 -9.60
C LEU A 12 -7.77 -11.32 -9.10
N CYS A 13 -6.89 -10.60 -8.43
CA CYS A 13 -7.20 -9.29 -7.88
C CYS A 13 -7.37 -8.25 -9.00
N PRO A 14 -8.56 -7.65 -9.16
CA PRO A 14 -8.76 -6.62 -10.18
C PRO A 14 -7.84 -5.43 -10.00
N SER A 15 -7.48 -5.12 -8.76
CA SER A 15 -6.60 -4.00 -8.42
C SER A 15 -5.17 -4.19 -8.91
N ARG A 16 -4.73 -5.43 -9.16
CA ARG A 16 -3.40 -5.69 -9.69
C ARG A 16 -3.16 -5.02 -11.04
N HIS A 17 -4.20 -4.91 -11.87
CA HIS A 17 -4.09 -4.32 -13.20
C HIS A 17 -3.84 -2.82 -13.18
N ILE A 18 -4.12 -2.15 -12.07
CA ILE A 18 -3.89 -0.71 -11.91
C ILE A 18 -2.85 -0.41 -10.83
N SER A 19 -2.27 -1.44 -10.24
CA SER A 19 -1.23 -1.31 -9.20
C SER A 19 0.17 -1.33 -9.79
N ILE A 20 1.17 -1.10 -8.94
CA ILE A 20 2.58 -1.23 -9.32
C ILE A 20 2.97 -2.68 -9.67
N PHE A 21 2.08 -3.63 -9.41
CA PHE A 21 2.32 -5.06 -9.65
C PHE A 21 1.70 -5.58 -10.94
N GLN A 22 1.20 -4.70 -11.80
CA GLN A 22 0.46 -5.11 -13.00
C GLN A 22 1.28 -5.89 -14.03
N GLU A 23 2.58 -5.63 -14.13
CA GLU A 23 3.46 -6.25 -15.13
C GLU A 23 4.33 -7.38 -14.58
N LEU A 24 3.95 -7.93 -13.43
CA LEU A 24 4.72 -9.01 -12.83
C LEU A 24 4.60 -10.32 -13.61
N GLU A 25 5.72 -11.04 -13.69
CA GLU A 25 5.72 -12.41 -14.18
C GLU A 25 4.90 -13.33 -13.26
N PRO A 26 4.31 -14.42 -13.80
CA PRO A 26 3.48 -15.32 -13.01
C PRO A 26 4.14 -15.85 -11.74
N ASN A 27 5.43 -16.15 -11.78
CA ASN A 27 6.15 -16.64 -10.60
C ASN A 27 6.24 -15.58 -9.50
N SER A 28 6.43 -14.34 -9.88
CA SER A 28 6.50 -13.22 -8.94
C SER A 28 5.15 -12.92 -8.32
N VAL A 29 4.08 -12.99 -9.10
CA VAL A 29 2.72 -12.86 -8.60
C VAL A 29 2.42 -13.94 -7.57
N GLU A 30 2.85 -15.18 -7.84
CA GLU A 30 2.64 -16.30 -6.93
C GLU A 30 3.41 -16.11 -5.62
N LYS A 31 4.63 -15.61 -5.67
CA LYS A 31 5.42 -15.29 -4.47
C LYS A 31 4.73 -14.21 -3.63
N LEU A 32 4.23 -13.16 -4.26
CA LEU A 32 3.48 -12.11 -3.58
C LEU A 32 2.21 -12.68 -2.95
N ASP A 33 1.50 -13.50 -3.67
CA ASP A 33 0.26 -14.11 -3.19
C ASP A 33 0.48 -14.95 -1.92
N ARG A 34 1.59 -15.67 -1.86
CA ARG A 34 1.95 -16.48 -0.69
C ARG A 34 2.52 -15.64 0.46
N SER A 35 3.12 -14.50 0.16
CA SER A 35 3.84 -13.68 1.14
C SER A 35 2.96 -12.61 1.78
N LYS A 36 1.88 -12.22 1.11
CA LYS A 36 1.00 -11.17 1.62
C LYS A 36 0.11 -11.67 2.74
N THR A 37 -0.33 -10.74 3.58
CA THR A 37 -1.44 -10.96 4.50
C THR A 37 -2.57 -10.02 4.11
N VAL A 38 -3.82 -10.48 4.34
CA VAL A 38 -5.01 -9.69 4.00
C VAL A 38 -5.63 -9.16 5.29
N HIS A 39 -5.88 -7.88 5.33
CA HIS A 39 -6.45 -7.20 6.48
C HIS A 39 -7.73 -6.47 6.09
N PHE A 40 -8.70 -6.47 7.00
CA PHE A 40 -9.97 -5.79 6.82
C PHE A 40 -10.07 -4.66 7.84
N TYR A 41 -10.42 -3.48 7.35
CA TYR A 41 -10.57 -2.28 8.17
C TYR A 41 -11.98 -1.72 7.97
N LYS A 42 -12.62 -1.39 9.06
CA LYS A 42 -13.90 -0.69 9.01
C LYS A 42 -13.66 0.80 8.86
N LYS A 43 -14.65 1.49 8.33
CA LYS A 43 -14.64 2.96 8.25
C LYS A 43 -14.20 3.56 9.58
N GLY A 44 -13.20 4.45 9.52
CA GLY A 44 -12.65 5.14 10.67
C GLY A 44 -11.51 4.44 11.39
N GLN A 45 -11.22 3.18 11.05
CA GLN A 45 -10.09 2.48 11.66
C GLN A 45 -8.77 2.95 11.10
N ILE A 46 -7.76 3.04 11.97
CA ILE A 46 -6.40 3.44 11.60
C ILE A 46 -5.65 2.23 11.05
N ILE A 47 -5.02 2.41 9.92
CA ILE A 47 -4.20 1.37 9.27
C ILE A 47 -2.77 1.45 9.76
N PHE A 48 -2.19 2.64 9.75
CA PHE A 48 -0.90 2.92 10.39
C PHE A 48 -0.86 4.38 10.84
N LEU A 49 0.02 4.66 11.79
CA LEU A 49 0.15 5.98 12.42
C LEU A 49 1.42 6.69 11.98
N GLU A 50 1.31 7.99 11.78
CA GLU A 50 2.46 8.88 11.57
C GLU A 50 3.50 8.67 12.66
N GLY A 51 4.75 8.55 12.27
CA GLY A 51 5.88 8.36 13.18
C GLY A 51 6.18 6.91 13.57
N HIS A 52 5.28 5.98 13.27
CA HIS A 52 5.54 4.57 13.55
C HIS A 52 6.48 3.97 12.51
N PRO A 53 7.24 2.93 12.88
CA PRO A 53 8.15 2.26 11.93
C PRO A 53 7.40 1.70 10.72
N ALA A 54 8.00 1.83 9.55
CA ALA A 54 7.41 1.33 8.31
C ALA A 54 7.75 -0.14 8.13
N TYR A 55 6.90 -1.02 8.63
CA TYR A 55 7.12 -2.47 8.56
C TYR A 55 6.82 -3.07 7.20
N GLY A 56 6.07 -2.39 6.36
CA GLY A 56 5.74 -2.94 5.06
C GLY A 56 4.88 -2.04 4.20
N LEU A 57 4.55 -2.59 3.04
CA LEU A 57 3.76 -1.94 2.01
C LEU A 57 2.31 -2.42 2.09
N TYR A 58 1.39 -1.48 2.01
CA TYR A 58 -0.04 -1.78 1.93
C TYR A 58 -0.52 -1.51 0.51
N CYS A 59 -1.33 -2.43 -0.01
CA CYS A 59 -2.00 -2.26 -1.31
C CYS A 59 -3.50 -2.37 -1.11
N ILE A 60 -4.24 -1.37 -1.57
CA ILE A 60 -5.69 -1.37 -1.41
C ILE A 60 -6.31 -2.29 -2.45
N SER A 61 -6.97 -3.34 -1.98
CA SER A 61 -7.73 -4.25 -2.83
C SER A 61 -9.12 -3.70 -3.13
N GLN A 62 -9.79 -3.20 -2.10
CA GLN A 62 -11.11 -2.55 -2.19
C GLN A 62 -11.23 -1.50 -1.11
N GLY A 63 -11.95 -0.43 -1.40
CA GLY A 63 -12.21 0.62 -0.44
C GLY A 63 -11.41 1.89 -0.70
N LYS A 64 -11.39 2.78 0.27
CA LYS A 64 -10.69 4.07 0.21
C LYS A 64 -10.02 4.39 1.52
N VAL A 65 -8.85 5.00 1.42
CA VAL A 65 -8.01 5.34 2.56
C VAL A 65 -7.63 6.81 2.50
N LYS A 66 -7.83 7.49 3.61
CA LYS A 66 -7.41 8.89 3.79
C LYS A 66 -5.99 8.91 4.36
N ILE A 67 -5.11 9.64 3.69
CA ILE A 67 -3.74 9.84 4.15
C ILE A 67 -3.63 11.28 4.64
N TYR A 68 -3.27 11.46 5.90
CA TYR A 68 -3.19 12.80 6.48
C TYR A 68 -2.02 12.91 7.45
N CYS A 69 -1.53 14.14 7.64
CA CYS A 69 -0.58 14.46 8.70
C CYS A 69 -1.22 15.43 9.68
N THR A 70 -0.69 15.45 10.89
CA THR A 70 -1.15 16.34 11.95
C THR A 70 -0.09 17.41 12.17
N THR A 71 -0.49 18.68 12.11
CA THR A 71 0.41 19.78 12.38
C THR A 71 0.59 19.99 13.89
N PRO A 72 1.64 20.73 14.32
CA PRO A 72 1.86 20.97 15.75
C PRO A 72 0.69 21.63 16.49
N ASP A 73 -0.16 22.36 15.79
CA ASP A 73 -1.36 22.96 16.36
C ASP A 73 -2.57 22.02 16.42
N GLY A 74 -2.37 20.75 16.08
CA GLY A 74 -3.41 19.72 16.16
C GLY A 74 -4.32 19.62 14.94
N LYS A 75 -4.09 20.42 13.90
CA LYS A 75 -4.89 20.37 12.67
C LYS A 75 -4.44 19.22 11.77
N ARG A 76 -5.41 18.58 11.12
CA ARG A 76 -5.15 17.53 10.17
C ARG A 76 -5.12 18.08 8.75
N HIS A 77 -4.07 17.73 8.01
CA HIS A 77 -3.95 18.05 6.59
C HIS A 77 -4.07 16.77 5.77
N ILE A 78 -5.11 16.68 4.97
CA ILE A 78 -5.28 15.55 4.08
C ILE A 78 -4.31 15.71 2.92
N LEU A 79 -3.39 14.75 2.80
CA LEU A 79 -2.39 14.75 1.74
C LEU A 79 -2.93 14.06 0.49
N ARG A 80 -3.72 12.99 0.67
CA ARG A 80 -4.20 12.18 -0.42
C ARG A 80 -5.36 11.29 0.02
N ILE A 81 -6.23 10.96 -0.94
CA ILE A 81 -7.19 9.87 -0.81
C ILE A 81 -6.71 8.76 -1.73
N ALA A 82 -6.39 7.61 -1.15
CA ALA A 82 -5.95 6.44 -1.90
C ALA A 82 -7.14 5.53 -2.20
N ASP A 83 -7.15 4.94 -3.37
CA ASP A 83 -8.22 4.08 -3.87
C ASP A 83 -7.68 2.70 -4.23
N LYS A 84 -8.54 1.80 -4.68
CA LYS A 84 -8.12 0.45 -5.06
C LYS A 84 -6.97 0.48 -6.08
N GLY A 85 -6.01 -0.40 -5.88
CA GLY A 85 -4.80 -0.47 -6.69
C GLY A 85 -3.67 0.43 -6.21
N ASP A 86 -3.95 1.41 -5.36
CA ASP A 86 -2.93 2.32 -4.87
C ASP A 86 -2.10 1.68 -3.76
N PRO A 87 -0.77 1.86 -3.78
CA PRO A 87 0.06 1.53 -2.64
C PRO A 87 -0.06 2.62 -1.58
N VAL A 88 0.07 2.21 -0.32
CA VAL A 88 0.07 3.13 0.82
C VAL A 88 1.25 2.77 1.72
N GLY A 89 1.95 3.76 2.22
CA GLY A 89 3.13 3.54 3.06
C GLY A 89 4.40 3.21 2.28
N HIS A 90 4.33 3.19 0.96
CA HIS A 90 5.46 2.83 0.10
C HIS A 90 6.61 3.83 0.19
N LEU A 91 6.31 5.11 0.35
CA LEU A 91 7.35 6.14 0.43
C LEU A 91 8.25 5.93 1.65
N ALA A 92 7.65 5.58 2.79
CA ALA A 92 8.40 5.31 4.01
C ALA A 92 9.26 4.05 3.88
N VAL A 93 8.71 2.99 3.31
CA VAL A 93 9.43 1.73 3.13
C VAL A 93 10.65 1.92 2.22
N PHE A 94 10.48 2.58 1.08
CA PHE A 94 11.55 2.74 0.10
C PHE A 94 12.58 3.80 0.49
N SER A 95 12.23 4.73 1.36
CA SER A 95 13.16 5.73 1.87
C SER A 95 13.80 5.34 3.21
N ASP A 96 13.45 4.18 3.74
CA ASP A 96 13.91 3.69 5.05
C ASP A 96 13.61 4.69 6.17
N GLN A 97 12.42 5.25 6.14
CA GLN A 97 11.93 6.22 7.13
C GLN A 97 10.70 5.67 7.86
N SER A 98 10.33 6.32 8.96
CA SER A 98 9.05 6.08 9.60
C SER A 98 7.92 6.62 8.73
N TYR A 99 6.69 6.18 8.98
CA TYR A 99 5.55 6.70 8.25
C TYR A 99 5.43 8.22 8.46
N ALA A 100 5.37 8.95 7.35
CA ALA A 100 5.28 10.41 7.36
C ALA A 100 3.85 10.91 7.54
N ALA A 101 2.88 10.00 7.54
CA ALA A 101 1.47 10.34 7.62
C ALA A 101 0.70 9.19 8.27
N THR A 102 -0.53 9.46 8.66
CA THR A 102 -1.47 8.46 9.18
C THR A 102 -2.41 8.04 8.06
N ALA A 103 -2.70 6.74 8.00
CA ALA A 103 -3.66 6.17 7.06
C ALA A 103 -4.90 5.69 7.82
N GLU A 104 -6.06 6.13 7.36
CA GLU A 104 -7.35 5.82 7.99
C GLU A 104 -8.35 5.39 6.94
N ALA A 105 -9.10 4.33 7.20
CA ALA A 105 -10.11 3.84 6.28
C ALA A 105 -11.30 4.82 6.21
N LEU A 106 -11.63 5.27 4.99
CA LEU A 106 -12.78 6.13 4.75
C LEU A 106 -14.08 5.35 4.61
N GLU A 107 -13.97 4.08 4.30
CA GLU A 107 -15.07 3.13 4.17
C GLU A 107 -14.53 1.76 4.53
N ASP A 108 -15.38 0.74 4.52
CA ASP A 108 -14.90 -0.63 4.76
C ASP A 108 -13.91 -1.00 3.68
N THR A 109 -12.69 -1.38 4.07
CA THR A 109 -11.54 -1.48 3.19
C THR A 109 -10.85 -2.82 3.38
N THR A 110 -10.47 -3.43 2.27
CA THR A 110 -9.64 -4.64 2.25
C THR A 110 -8.26 -4.27 1.74
N ILE A 111 -7.24 -4.61 2.51
CA ILE A 111 -5.86 -4.24 2.22
C ILE A 111 -4.97 -5.47 2.26
N CYS A 112 -4.08 -5.59 1.28
CA CYS A 112 -3.02 -6.56 1.26
C CYS A 112 -1.76 -5.92 1.82
N PHE A 113 -1.14 -6.59 2.80
CA PHE A 113 0.10 -6.13 3.42
C PHE A 113 1.26 -7.04 3.01
N ILE A 114 2.38 -6.44 2.64
CA ILE A 114 3.60 -7.15 2.29
C ILE A 114 4.71 -6.62 3.18
N ASP A 115 5.32 -7.50 3.98
CA ASP A 115 6.41 -7.16 4.88
C ASP A 115 7.62 -6.63 4.10
N ARG A 116 8.27 -5.60 4.63
CA ARG A 116 9.44 -5.00 3.99
C ARG A 116 10.56 -6.01 3.71
N ASN A 117 10.71 -7.01 4.59
CA ASN A 117 11.73 -8.04 4.42
C ASN A 117 11.46 -8.98 3.25
N LEU A 118 10.24 -8.97 2.72
CA LEU A 118 9.85 -9.73 1.53
C LEU A 118 9.91 -8.88 0.26
N ILE A 119 9.72 -7.58 0.40
CA ILE A 119 9.75 -6.65 -0.75
C ILE A 119 11.17 -6.49 -1.30
N PHE A 120 12.15 -6.22 -0.45
CA PHE A 120 13.50 -5.93 -0.91
C PHE A 120 14.16 -7.08 -1.66
N PRO A 121 14.07 -8.34 -1.20
CA PRO A 121 14.55 -9.46 -2.01
C PRO A 121 13.84 -9.58 -3.37
N ALA A 122 12.54 -9.33 -3.41
CA ALA A 122 11.79 -9.37 -4.66
C ALA A 122 12.27 -8.29 -5.65
N LEU A 123 12.57 -7.10 -5.15
CA LEU A 123 13.09 -6.01 -5.98
C LEU A 123 14.46 -6.32 -6.59
N SER A 124 15.29 -7.05 -5.84
CA SER A 124 16.63 -7.44 -6.33
C SER A 124 16.54 -8.40 -7.50
N ASN A 125 15.47 -9.17 -7.60
CA ASN A 125 15.28 -10.21 -8.61
C ASN A 125 14.28 -9.84 -9.70
N GLU A 126 13.57 -8.72 -9.55
CA GLU A 126 12.50 -8.32 -10.45
C GLU A 126 12.75 -6.92 -11.01
N ARG A 127 13.25 -6.89 -12.25
CA ARG A 127 13.52 -5.63 -12.94
C ARG A 127 12.25 -4.81 -13.18
N ASP A 128 11.17 -5.49 -13.54
CA ASP A 128 9.91 -4.82 -13.89
C ASP A 128 9.23 -4.16 -12.70
N ILE A 129 9.28 -4.79 -11.53
CA ILE A 129 8.77 -4.19 -10.29
C ILE A 129 9.52 -2.90 -9.98
N SER A 130 10.85 -2.95 -10.06
CA SER A 130 11.69 -1.79 -9.77
C SER A 130 11.34 -0.62 -10.68
N TRP A 131 11.14 -0.88 -11.98
CA TRP A 131 10.73 0.14 -12.94
C TRP A 131 9.35 0.72 -12.63
N GLU A 132 8.39 -0.13 -12.29
CA GLU A 132 7.05 0.34 -11.94
C GLU A 132 7.04 1.22 -10.70
N ILE A 133 7.86 0.88 -9.71
CA ILE A 133 8.03 1.70 -8.51
C ILE A 133 8.64 3.05 -8.86
N VAL A 134 9.71 3.05 -9.68
CA VAL A 134 10.35 4.30 -10.12
C VAL A 134 9.35 5.19 -10.85
N ARG A 135 8.58 4.62 -11.76
CA ARG A 135 7.54 5.37 -12.50
C ARG A 135 6.49 5.95 -11.56
N LYS A 136 6.01 5.15 -10.61
CA LYS A 136 5.01 5.58 -9.63
C LYS A 136 5.53 6.73 -8.78
N LEU A 137 6.73 6.61 -8.24
CA LEU A 137 7.36 7.64 -7.44
C LEU A 137 7.59 8.91 -8.25
N SER A 138 8.01 8.77 -9.49
CA SER A 138 8.23 9.91 -10.38
C SER A 138 6.94 10.66 -10.67
N ARG A 139 5.84 9.93 -10.91
CA ARG A 139 4.52 10.55 -11.10
C ARG A 139 4.04 11.27 -9.85
N ASP A 140 4.25 10.66 -8.69
CA ASP A 140 3.88 11.28 -7.41
C ASP A 140 4.63 12.58 -7.19
N LEU A 141 5.92 12.62 -7.54
CA LEU A 141 6.72 13.84 -7.46
C LEU A 141 6.20 14.96 -8.38
N ILE A 142 5.82 14.61 -9.59
CA ILE A 142 5.27 15.58 -10.56
C ILE A 142 4.02 16.24 -9.98
N PHE A 143 3.14 15.46 -9.39
CA PHE A 143 1.89 15.97 -8.82
C PHE A 143 2.10 16.70 -7.48
N ALA A 144 3.23 16.49 -6.81
CA ALA A 144 3.56 17.19 -5.57
C ALA A 144 4.12 18.60 -5.80
N HIS A 145 4.50 18.91 -7.04
CA HIS A 145 4.96 20.25 -7.43
C HIS A 145 3.75 21.08 -7.89
#